data_fe3051bc88b746f48eb262ac6ba00e16
#
_entry.id   fe3051bc88b746f48eb262ac6ba00e16
#
_cell.length_a   1.000
_cell.length_b   1.000
_cell.length_c   1.000
_cell.angle_alpha   90.00
_cell.angle_beta   90.00
_cell.angle_gamma   90.00
#
_symmetry.space_group_name_H-M   'P 1'
#
loop_
_entity.id
_entity.type
_entity.pdbx_description
1 polymer ?
#
loop_
_entity_poly.entity_id
_entity_poly.type
_entity_poly.pdbx_seq_one_letter_code
_entity_poly.pdbx_strand_id
1 'polypeptide(L)'
;MGRKLHKEDENDMITIDTATEKDILEFSKNIRSMDAKEVEFVSGKPFKDHLGFLLTHVEDVRAIKCDGVLLGIGNWYQEQLDWGLYSPGVVGWMLLTNAVEDHKIEFLRWSKELVKTLLEAYPDITNVVDSRNLLHVQYLDFLGAKFFEDPFRKDLWHFIIERS
;
A
#
# COMPACT_ATOMS: atom_id res chain seq x y z
N MET A 1 7.03 -13.57 31.58
CA MET A 1 8.13 -12.98 30.79
C MET A 1 8.17 -13.49 29.37
N GLY A 2 8.17 -14.80 29.13
CA GLY A 2 8.20 -15.37 27.79
C GLY A 2 7.00 -15.01 26.90
N ARG A 3 5.82 -14.86 27.46
CA ARG A 3 4.61 -14.48 26.70
C ARG A 3 4.62 -13.04 26.18
N LYS A 4 5.25 -12.15 26.91
CA LYS A 4 5.32 -10.72 26.53
C LYS A 4 6.32 -10.51 25.41
N LEU A 5 7.47 -11.19 25.47
CA LEU A 5 8.48 -11.21 24.44
C LEU A 5 7.94 -11.82 23.16
N HIS A 6 7.17 -12.90 23.29
CA HIS A 6 6.57 -13.60 22.14
C HIS A 6 5.54 -12.74 21.41
N LYS A 7 4.74 -11.91 22.14
CA LYS A 7 3.81 -10.98 21.52
C LYS A 7 4.49 -9.82 20.82
N GLU A 8 5.60 -9.34 21.37
CA GLU A 8 6.42 -8.31 20.76
C GLU A 8 7.07 -8.86 19.47
N ASP A 9 7.56 -10.11 19.52
CA ASP A 9 8.11 -10.82 18.37
C ASP A 9 7.06 -11.03 17.27
N GLU A 10 5.80 -11.31 17.62
CA GLU A 10 4.70 -11.44 16.65
C GLU A 10 4.40 -10.10 15.94
N ASN A 11 4.52 -8.96 16.65
CA ASN A 11 4.34 -7.64 16.07
C ASN A 11 5.53 -7.24 15.18
N ASP A 12 6.73 -7.75 15.51
CA ASP A 12 7.96 -7.52 14.75
C ASP A 12 8.09 -8.45 13.54
N MET A 13 7.14 -9.37 13.33
CA MET A 13 7.14 -10.29 12.19
C MET A 13 7.02 -9.58 10.85
N ILE A 14 6.31 -8.46 10.80
CA ILE A 14 6.17 -7.68 9.58
C ILE A 14 7.21 -6.59 9.54
N THR A 15 7.99 -6.59 8.47
CA THR A 15 8.98 -5.57 8.18
C THR A 15 8.63 -4.81 6.91
N ILE A 16 9.07 -3.57 6.84
CA ILE A 16 8.98 -2.75 5.64
C ILE A 16 10.35 -2.10 5.40
N ASP A 17 10.97 -2.44 4.29
CA ASP A 17 12.31 -1.99 3.95
C ASP A 17 12.38 -1.65 2.46
N THR A 18 13.44 -0.95 2.04
CA THR A 18 13.67 -0.70 0.62
C THR A 18 13.69 -2.03 -0.14
N ALA A 19 12.91 -2.10 -1.22
CA ALA A 19 12.84 -3.29 -2.05
C ALA A 19 14.14 -3.52 -2.81
N THR A 20 14.38 -4.78 -3.15
CA THR A 20 15.42 -5.18 -4.08
C THR A 20 14.81 -5.52 -5.44
N GLU A 21 15.62 -5.62 -6.48
CA GLU A 21 15.15 -6.09 -7.79
C GLU A 21 14.50 -7.48 -7.68
N LYS A 22 15.09 -8.35 -6.85
CA LYS A 22 14.54 -9.68 -6.59
C LYS A 22 13.13 -9.60 -5.99
N ASP A 23 12.90 -8.69 -5.06
CA ASP A 23 11.58 -8.48 -4.45
C ASP A 23 10.56 -8.08 -5.51
N ILE A 24 10.90 -7.15 -6.37
CA ILE A 24 10.01 -6.66 -7.43
C ILE A 24 9.68 -7.78 -8.43
N LEU A 25 10.67 -8.56 -8.83
CA LEU A 25 10.45 -9.69 -9.73
C LEU A 25 9.59 -10.78 -9.09
N GLU A 26 9.83 -11.09 -7.82
CA GLU A 26 8.98 -12.03 -7.07
C GLU A 26 7.56 -11.50 -6.94
N PHE A 27 7.40 -10.21 -6.62
CA PHE A 27 6.09 -9.57 -6.55
C PHE A 27 5.33 -9.70 -7.86
N SER A 28 5.97 -9.48 -8.99
CA SER A 28 5.34 -9.53 -10.31
C SER A 28 4.72 -10.89 -10.64
N LYS A 29 5.28 -11.96 -10.05
CA LYS A 29 4.77 -13.33 -10.22
C LYS A 29 3.61 -13.66 -9.27
N ASN A 30 3.46 -12.92 -8.20
CA ASN A 30 2.55 -13.26 -7.10
C ASN A 30 1.52 -12.18 -6.77
N ILE A 31 1.44 -11.12 -7.55
CA ILE A 31 0.46 -10.04 -7.37
C ILE A 31 -0.95 -10.60 -7.32
N ARG A 32 -1.78 -10.14 -6.36
CA ARG A 32 -3.19 -10.54 -6.32
C ARG A 32 -3.90 -10.13 -7.60
N SER A 33 -4.76 -11.02 -8.10
CA SER A 33 -5.55 -10.78 -9.32
C SER A 33 -6.32 -9.46 -9.28
N MET A 34 -6.97 -9.17 -8.15
CA MET A 34 -7.75 -7.93 -8.01
C MET A 34 -6.86 -6.68 -8.02
N ASP A 35 -5.65 -6.76 -7.45
CA ASP A 35 -4.71 -5.66 -7.47
C ASP A 35 -4.14 -5.43 -8.88
N ALA A 36 -3.87 -6.50 -9.61
CA ALA A 36 -3.44 -6.39 -11.01
C ALA A 36 -4.51 -5.71 -11.88
N LYS A 37 -5.78 -6.08 -11.69
CA LYS A 37 -6.90 -5.45 -12.40
C LYS A 37 -7.05 -3.98 -12.04
N GLU A 38 -6.85 -3.64 -10.77
CA GLU A 38 -6.91 -2.25 -10.32
C GLU A 38 -5.82 -1.40 -10.96
N VAL A 39 -4.59 -1.89 -11.02
CA VAL A 39 -3.49 -1.19 -11.69
C VAL A 39 -3.85 -0.91 -13.15
N GLU A 40 -4.36 -1.89 -13.86
CA GLU A 40 -4.75 -1.72 -15.26
C GLU A 40 -5.90 -0.72 -15.41
N PHE A 41 -6.90 -0.77 -14.54
CA PHE A 41 -8.01 0.17 -14.55
C PHE A 41 -7.55 1.61 -14.30
N VAL A 42 -6.74 1.82 -13.26
CA VAL A 42 -6.30 3.16 -12.85
C VAL A 42 -5.32 3.75 -13.86
N SER A 43 -4.34 2.99 -14.31
CA SER A 43 -3.25 3.47 -15.15
C SER A 43 -3.50 3.32 -16.65
N GLY A 44 -4.43 2.46 -17.05
CA GLY A 44 -4.68 2.12 -18.45
C GLY A 44 -3.71 1.09 -19.02
N LYS A 45 -2.78 0.56 -18.21
CA LYS A 45 -1.77 -0.41 -18.63
C LYS A 45 -1.68 -1.56 -17.64
N PRO A 46 -1.46 -2.82 -18.11
CA PRO A 46 -1.28 -3.95 -17.20
C PRO A 46 -0.04 -3.77 -16.34
N PHE A 47 -0.02 -4.44 -15.18
CA PHE A 47 1.08 -4.32 -14.22
C PHE A 47 2.45 -4.61 -14.86
N LYS A 48 2.54 -5.59 -15.73
CA LYS A 48 3.79 -5.95 -16.40
C LYS A 48 4.45 -4.78 -17.14
N ASP A 49 3.65 -3.82 -17.62
CA ASP A 49 4.16 -2.65 -18.34
C ASP A 49 4.77 -1.61 -17.37
N HIS A 50 4.48 -1.73 -16.08
CA HIS A 50 5.08 -0.88 -15.04
C HIS A 50 6.35 -1.48 -14.44
N LEU A 51 6.66 -2.73 -14.74
CA LEU A 51 7.75 -3.47 -14.13
C LEU A 51 9.11 -2.81 -14.38
N GLY A 52 9.34 -2.37 -15.61
CA GLY A 52 10.59 -1.68 -15.99
C GLY A 52 10.80 -0.40 -15.18
N PHE A 53 9.75 0.38 -14.99
CA PHE A 53 9.80 1.59 -14.17
C PHE A 53 10.15 1.28 -12.72
N LEU A 54 9.49 0.28 -12.14
CA LEU A 54 9.76 -0.13 -10.75
C LEU A 54 11.20 -0.62 -10.57
N LEU A 55 11.71 -1.40 -11.51
CA LEU A 55 13.09 -1.88 -11.46
C LEU A 55 14.11 -0.75 -11.59
N THR A 56 13.80 0.27 -12.39
CA THR A 56 14.65 1.45 -12.55
C THR A 56 14.63 2.34 -11.30
N HIS A 57 13.50 2.34 -10.54
CA HIS A 57 13.29 3.18 -9.36
C HIS A 57 13.14 2.34 -8.10
N VAL A 58 13.89 1.26 -8.00
CA VAL A 58 13.76 0.30 -6.88
C VAL A 58 14.00 0.96 -5.52
N GLU A 59 14.83 1.98 -5.45
CA GLU A 59 15.09 2.75 -4.22
C GLU A 59 13.85 3.48 -3.70
N ASP A 60 12.86 3.70 -4.55
CA ASP A 60 11.59 4.36 -4.20
C ASP A 60 10.46 3.36 -3.94
N VAL A 61 10.79 2.08 -3.86
CA VAL A 61 9.82 1.02 -3.59
C VAL A 61 10.18 0.34 -2.27
N ARG A 62 9.17 0.08 -1.44
CA ARG A 62 9.34 -0.65 -0.18
C ARG A 62 8.73 -2.03 -0.31
N ALA A 63 9.42 -3.02 0.22
CA ALA A 63 8.93 -4.40 0.30
C ALA A 63 8.38 -4.66 1.70
N ILE A 64 7.20 -5.24 1.78
CA ILE A 64 6.51 -5.60 3.00
C ILE A 64 6.59 -7.11 3.14
N LYS A 65 7.21 -7.59 4.24
CA LYS A 65 7.44 -9.02 4.46
C LYS A 65 6.95 -9.44 5.83
N CYS A 66 6.48 -10.68 5.92
CA CYS A 66 6.17 -11.34 7.18
C CYS A 66 7.03 -12.60 7.26
N ASP A 67 7.97 -12.64 8.21
CA ASP A 67 8.93 -13.74 8.36
C ASP A 67 9.65 -14.09 7.05
N GLY A 68 10.04 -13.08 6.30
CA GLY A 68 10.72 -13.25 5.02
C GLY A 68 9.80 -13.52 3.83
N VAL A 69 8.50 -13.72 4.05
CA VAL A 69 7.52 -13.91 2.98
C VAL A 69 7.03 -12.57 2.46
N LEU A 70 7.16 -12.34 1.17
CA LEU A 70 6.75 -11.09 0.55
C LEU A 70 5.23 -10.96 0.52
N LEU A 71 4.68 -10.00 1.25
CA LEU A 71 3.25 -9.71 1.29
C LEU A 71 2.84 -8.65 0.28
N GLY A 72 3.74 -7.74 -0.07
CA GLY A 72 3.42 -6.67 -0.98
C GLY A 72 4.55 -5.69 -1.19
N ILE A 73 4.27 -4.71 -2.02
CA ILE A 73 5.14 -3.55 -2.24
C ILE A 73 4.30 -2.28 -2.08
N GLY A 74 4.96 -1.19 -1.74
CA GLY A 74 4.29 0.09 -1.59
C GLY A 74 5.25 1.21 -1.32
N ASN A 75 4.72 2.39 -1.16
CA ASN A 75 5.46 3.56 -0.70
C ASN A 75 4.47 4.68 -0.37
N TRP A 76 4.99 5.75 0.18
CA TRP A 76 4.28 7.01 0.36
C TRP A 76 5.21 8.16 0.00
N TYR A 77 4.64 9.23 -0.53
CA TYR A 77 5.40 10.40 -0.94
C TYR A 77 4.52 11.65 -0.87
N GLN A 78 5.16 12.80 -0.65
CA GLN A 78 4.49 14.09 -0.79
C GLN A 78 4.46 14.49 -2.26
N GLU A 79 3.28 14.85 -2.76
CA GLU A 79 3.11 15.30 -4.13
C GLU A 79 3.75 16.68 -4.30
N GLN A 80 4.54 16.85 -5.35
CA GLN A 80 5.13 18.13 -5.68
C GLN A 80 4.09 19.00 -6.38
N LEU A 81 3.84 20.17 -5.80
CA LEU A 81 2.97 21.19 -6.36
C LEU A 81 3.78 22.15 -7.24
N ASP A 82 3.08 23.08 -7.92
CA ASP A 82 3.73 24.13 -8.67
C ASP A 82 4.66 24.96 -7.78
N TRP A 83 5.73 25.53 -8.36
CA TRP A 83 6.71 26.37 -7.67
C TRP A 83 7.61 25.62 -6.68
N GLY A 84 7.74 24.30 -6.80
CA GLY A 84 8.63 23.51 -5.96
C GLY A 84 8.12 23.27 -4.55
N LEU A 85 6.87 23.60 -4.25
CA LEU A 85 6.23 23.31 -2.99
C LEU A 85 5.69 21.87 -3.00
N TYR A 86 5.58 21.27 -1.81
CA TYR A 86 5.02 19.95 -1.64
C TYR A 86 3.66 20.00 -0.95
N SER A 87 2.75 19.11 -1.32
CA SER A 87 1.50 18.92 -0.59
C SER A 87 1.81 18.52 0.87
N PRO A 88 1.08 19.04 1.86
CA PRO A 88 1.34 18.70 3.26
C PRO A 88 1.05 17.23 3.60
N GLY A 89 0.08 16.62 2.94
CA GLY A 89 -0.23 15.19 3.09
C GLY A 89 0.64 14.30 2.22
N VAL A 90 0.38 13.00 2.27
CA VAL A 90 1.10 12.02 1.43
C VAL A 90 0.14 11.25 0.54
N VAL A 91 0.64 10.89 -0.63
CA VAL A 91 0.02 9.86 -1.47
C VAL A 91 0.61 8.53 -1.04
N GLY A 92 -0.25 7.61 -0.62
CA GLY A 92 0.17 6.26 -0.24
C GLY A 92 -0.34 5.23 -1.25
N TRP A 93 0.49 4.28 -1.63
CA TRP A 93 0.08 3.19 -2.50
C TRP A 93 0.63 1.87 -1.99
N MET A 94 -0.11 0.81 -2.24
CA MET A 94 0.26 -0.53 -1.84
C MET A 94 -0.40 -1.54 -2.76
N LEU A 95 0.38 -2.52 -3.18
CA LEU A 95 -0.09 -3.65 -3.97
C LEU A 95 0.32 -4.92 -3.24
N LEU A 96 -0.56 -5.91 -3.18
CA LEU A 96 -0.37 -7.09 -2.36
C LEU A 96 -0.22 -8.36 -3.20
N THR A 97 0.45 -9.33 -2.61
CA THR A 97 0.54 -10.69 -3.15
C THR A 97 -0.56 -11.57 -2.55
N ASN A 98 -0.75 -12.74 -3.14
CA ASN A 98 -1.68 -13.74 -2.60
C ASN A 98 -1.28 -14.23 -1.20
N ALA A 99 0.00 -14.11 -0.83
CA ALA A 99 0.50 -14.53 0.48
C ALA A 99 -0.12 -13.74 1.65
N VAL A 100 -0.66 -12.54 1.40
CA VAL A 100 -1.29 -11.75 2.46
C VAL A 100 -2.48 -12.49 3.11
N GLU A 101 -3.14 -13.37 2.38
CA GLU A 101 -4.29 -14.13 2.90
C GLU A 101 -3.89 -15.04 4.07
N ASP A 102 -2.67 -15.56 4.08
CA ASP A 102 -2.15 -16.41 5.15
C ASP A 102 -1.65 -15.61 6.35
N HIS A 103 -1.54 -14.30 6.24
CA HIS A 103 -1.02 -13.40 7.27
C HIS A 103 -1.95 -12.20 7.53
N LYS A 104 -3.23 -12.42 7.33
CA LYS A 104 -4.24 -11.35 7.28
C LYS A 104 -4.34 -10.55 8.57
N ILE A 105 -4.37 -11.22 9.72
CA ILE A 105 -4.53 -10.55 11.02
C ILE A 105 -3.30 -9.71 11.35
N GLU A 106 -2.12 -10.28 11.17
CA GLU A 106 -0.85 -9.60 11.42
C GLU A 106 -0.73 -8.37 10.50
N PHE A 107 -1.09 -8.54 9.23
CA PHE A 107 -1.07 -7.48 8.24
C PHE A 107 -2.02 -6.34 8.59
N LEU A 108 -3.24 -6.63 9.02
CA LEU A 108 -4.21 -5.61 9.40
C LEU A 108 -3.75 -4.82 10.64
N ARG A 109 -3.21 -5.49 11.65
CA ARG A 109 -2.66 -4.81 12.82
C ARG A 109 -1.50 -3.89 12.47
N TRP A 110 -0.57 -4.41 11.69
CA TRP A 110 0.58 -3.65 11.23
C TRP A 110 0.15 -2.43 10.41
N SER A 111 -0.84 -2.59 9.54
CA SER A 111 -1.36 -1.50 8.71
C SER A 111 -1.92 -0.36 9.55
N LYS A 112 -2.66 -0.67 10.62
CA LYS A 112 -3.16 0.35 11.54
C LYS A 112 -2.04 1.14 12.20
N GLU A 113 -0.99 0.46 12.63
CA GLU A 113 0.17 1.12 13.25
C GLU A 113 0.93 1.97 12.22
N LEU A 114 1.07 1.49 10.99
CA LEU A 114 1.69 2.26 9.92
C LEU A 114 0.90 3.55 9.65
N VAL A 115 -0.41 3.45 9.49
CA VAL A 115 -1.28 4.61 9.25
C VAL A 115 -1.18 5.61 10.41
N LYS A 116 -1.21 5.12 11.65
CA LYS A 116 -1.05 5.96 12.83
C LYS A 116 0.27 6.73 12.81
N THR A 117 1.35 6.04 12.50
CA THR A 117 2.68 6.64 12.40
C THR A 117 2.74 7.70 11.29
N LEU A 118 2.17 7.40 10.12
CA LEU A 118 2.13 8.37 9.03
C LEU A 118 1.29 9.59 9.38
N LEU A 119 0.17 9.42 10.07
CA LEU A 119 -0.69 10.54 10.48
C LEU A 119 -0.09 11.37 11.62
N GLU A 120 0.90 10.87 12.35
CA GLU A 120 1.69 11.68 13.27
C GLU A 120 2.59 12.68 12.52
N ALA A 121 3.09 12.27 11.35
CA ALA A 121 4.00 13.07 10.53
C ALA A 121 3.27 13.92 9.48
N TYR A 122 2.14 13.45 8.97
CA TYR A 122 1.41 14.07 7.86
C TYR A 122 -0.07 14.22 8.20
N PRO A 123 -0.77 15.26 7.70
CA PRO A 123 -2.18 15.48 8.01
C PRO A 123 -3.13 14.46 7.41
N ASP A 124 -2.76 13.88 6.27
CA ASP A 124 -3.61 12.91 5.57
C ASP A 124 -2.83 11.99 4.64
N ILE A 125 -3.49 10.91 4.26
CA ILE A 125 -3.03 9.95 3.25
C ILE A 125 -4.11 9.87 2.18
N THR A 126 -3.75 10.06 0.93
CA THR A 126 -4.69 10.05 -0.19
C THR A 126 -4.22 9.14 -1.32
N ASN A 127 -5.16 8.67 -2.10
CA ASN A 127 -4.94 8.07 -3.42
C ASN A 127 -6.31 7.77 -4.04
N VAL A 128 -6.29 6.99 -5.10
CA VAL A 128 -7.48 6.49 -5.79
C VAL A 128 -7.60 4.99 -5.61
N VAL A 129 -8.80 4.47 -5.80
CA VAL A 129 -9.09 3.04 -5.72
C VAL A 129 -10.16 2.67 -6.75
N ASP A 130 -10.05 1.48 -7.32
CA ASP A 130 -11.12 0.89 -8.11
C ASP A 130 -12.21 0.40 -7.14
N SER A 131 -13.40 1.00 -7.20
CA SER A 131 -14.50 0.65 -6.31
C SER A 131 -14.94 -0.81 -6.43
N ARG A 132 -14.59 -1.47 -7.53
CA ARG A 132 -14.89 -2.89 -7.76
C ARG A 132 -13.89 -3.83 -7.08
N ASN A 133 -12.74 -3.32 -6.65
CA ASN A 133 -11.80 -4.08 -5.84
C ASN A 133 -12.27 -4.06 -4.38
N LEU A 134 -13.22 -4.93 -4.05
CA LEU A 134 -13.88 -4.95 -2.74
C LEU A 134 -12.90 -5.21 -1.60
N LEU A 135 -11.89 -6.04 -1.81
CA LEU A 135 -10.87 -6.30 -0.78
C LEU A 135 -10.11 -5.02 -0.43
N HIS A 136 -9.76 -4.23 -1.44
CA HIS A 136 -9.05 -2.97 -1.22
C HIS A 136 -9.94 -1.92 -0.56
N VAL A 137 -11.19 -1.80 -1.02
CA VAL A 137 -12.16 -0.87 -0.41
C VAL A 137 -12.40 -1.22 1.06
N GLN A 138 -12.59 -2.50 1.37
CA GLN A 138 -12.78 -2.96 2.75
C GLN A 138 -11.55 -2.68 3.63
N TYR A 139 -10.37 -2.89 3.07
CA TYR A 139 -9.10 -2.60 3.76
C TYR A 139 -8.98 -1.10 4.08
N LEU A 140 -9.24 -0.25 3.11
CA LEU A 140 -9.19 1.21 3.29
C LEU A 140 -10.26 1.69 4.28
N ASP A 141 -11.46 1.15 4.21
CA ASP A 141 -12.53 1.45 5.16
C ASP A 141 -12.11 1.07 6.60
N PHE A 142 -11.52 -0.10 6.74
CA PHE A 142 -10.96 -0.55 8.03
C PHE A 142 -9.91 0.44 8.58
N LEU A 143 -9.14 1.07 7.71
CA LEU A 143 -8.13 2.07 8.09
C LEU A 143 -8.73 3.47 8.34
N GLY A 144 -10.02 3.63 8.17
CA GLY A 144 -10.72 4.89 8.43
C GLY A 144 -10.83 5.82 7.22
N ALA A 145 -10.67 5.30 6.01
CA ALA A 145 -10.77 6.10 4.80
C ALA A 145 -12.19 6.62 4.56
N LYS A 146 -12.28 7.84 4.04
CA LYS A 146 -13.48 8.41 3.43
C LYS A 146 -13.33 8.35 1.93
N PHE A 147 -14.43 8.10 1.21
CA PHE A 147 -14.42 7.89 -0.23
C PHE A 147 -15.25 8.94 -0.94
N PHE A 148 -14.79 9.32 -2.13
CA PHE A 148 -15.46 10.27 -3.02
C PHE A 148 -15.41 9.74 -4.44
N GLU A 149 -16.55 9.73 -5.14
CA GLU A 149 -16.60 9.30 -6.53
C GLU A 149 -15.86 10.29 -7.41
N ASP A 150 -15.10 9.77 -8.40
CA ASP A 150 -14.53 10.63 -9.43
C ASP A 150 -15.65 11.18 -10.31
N PRO A 151 -15.68 12.52 -10.58
CA PRO A 151 -16.77 13.12 -11.35
C PRO A 151 -16.75 12.72 -12.84
N PHE A 152 -15.65 12.20 -13.35
CA PHE A 152 -15.46 11.91 -14.77
C PHE A 152 -15.28 10.44 -15.09
N ARG A 153 -14.85 9.62 -14.13
CA ARG A 153 -14.59 8.20 -14.33
C ARG A 153 -15.45 7.35 -13.41
N LYS A 154 -16.34 6.57 -14.00
CA LYS A 154 -17.14 5.58 -13.28
C LYS A 154 -16.21 4.56 -12.60
N ASP A 155 -16.59 4.13 -11.42
CA ASP A 155 -15.90 3.12 -10.61
C ASP A 155 -14.53 3.56 -10.07
N LEU A 156 -14.07 4.76 -10.37
CA LEU A 156 -12.87 5.32 -9.76
C LEU A 156 -13.28 6.16 -8.55
N TRP A 157 -12.79 5.77 -7.38
CA TRP A 157 -13.01 6.52 -6.15
C TRP A 157 -11.71 7.15 -5.68
N HIS A 158 -11.81 8.35 -5.14
CA HIS A 158 -10.73 8.98 -4.37
C HIS A 158 -10.94 8.65 -2.91
N PHE A 159 -9.85 8.44 -2.18
CA PHE A 159 -9.96 8.24 -0.73
C PHE A 159 -9.02 9.15 0.03
N ILE A 160 -9.38 9.43 1.27
CA ILE A 160 -8.57 10.17 2.21
C ILE A 160 -8.66 9.52 3.58
N ILE A 161 -7.50 9.33 4.22
CA ILE A 161 -7.39 8.95 5.63
C ILE A 161 -6.82 10.16 6.35
N GLU A 162 -7.58 10.69 7.30
CA GLU A 162 -7.24 11.93 8.01
C GLU A 162 -6.95 11.63 9.48
N ARG A 163 -6.20 12.53 10.12
CA ARG A 163 -6.09 12.53 11.59
C ARG A 163 -7.48 12.65 12.20
N SER A 164 -7.70 11.88 13.26
CA SER A 164 -8.93 11.95 14.05
C SER A 164 -8.87 13.08 15.08
#